data_f936cf9c139a8152600ba3c25131b074
#
_entry.id   f936cf9c139a8152600ba3c25131b074
#
_cell.length_a   1.000
_cell.length_b   1.000
_cell.length_c   1.000
_cell.angle_alpha   90.00
_cell.angle_beta   90.00
_cell.angle_gamma   90.00
#
_symmetry.space_group_name_H-M   'P 1'
#
loop_
_entity.id
_entity.type
_entity.pdbx_description
1 polymer ?
#
loop_
_entity_poly.entity_id
_entity_poly.type
_entity_poly.pdbx_seq_one_letter_code
_entity_poly.pdbx_strand_id
1 'polypeptide(L)'
;LTRQVEALRAEIARLVAALDLEEAQGRDREAQIALLGQRLNAALAQRVEELQRYRSDFFGRLREVLGERPEVRIVGDRFVLQGEVLFAPASAELSEEGRRQVRDLARVLLEIAPRIPQDVAWVLRVDGHADRTPIRSARFASNWELAAARAIAVAQLLIAEGLPANRVAATSFGDTQPI
;
A
#
# COMPACT_ATOMS: atom_id res chain seq x y z
N LEU A 1 -65.81 34.98 -16.87
CA LEU A 1 -65.48 33.54 -16.93
C LEU A 1 -64.48 33.23 -18.08
N THR A 2 -64.69 33.73 -19.33
CA THR A 2 -63.85 33.45 -20.51
C THR A 2 -62.39 33.93 -20.34
N ARG A 3 -62.18 35.13 -19.81
CA ARG A 3 -60.82 35.68 -19.54
C ARG A 3 -60.06 34.90 -18.47
N GLN A 4 -60.74 34.31 -17.48
CA GLN A 4 -60.09 33.48 -16.46
C GLN A 4 -59.66 32.12 -17.03
N VAL A 5 -60.47 31.55 -17.93
CA VAL A 5 -60.12 30.28 -18.58
C VAL A 5 -58.92 30.49 -19.53
N GLU A 6 -58.85 31.57 -20.27
CA GLU A 6 -57.72 31.92 -21.12
C GLU A 6 -56.43 32.14 -20.29
N ALA A 7 -56.51 32.83 -19.18
CA ALA A 7 -55.37 33.02 -18.27
C ALA A 7 -54.86 31.71 -17.69
N LEU A 8 -55.76 30.80 -17.26
CA LEU A 8 -55.37 29.46 -16.78
C LEU A 8 -54.72 28.61 -17.88
N ARG A 9 -55.24 28.67 -19.10
CA ARG A 9 -54.64 27.96 -20.23
C ARG A 9 -53.23 28.45 -20.56
N ALA A 10 -53.01 29.76 -20.51
CA ALA A 10 -51.70 30.35 -20.70
C ALA A 10 -50.71 29.93 -19.60
N GLU A 11 -51.15 29.85 -18.33
CA GLU A 11 -50.32 29.42 -17.23
C GLU A 11 -49.99 27.95 -17.32
N ILE A 12 -50.94 27.09 -17.68
CA ILE A 12 -50.68 25.65 -17.93
C ILE A 12 -49.64 25.46 -19.05
N ALA A 13 -49.79 26.17 -20.17
CA ALA A 13 -48.84 26.08 -21.26
C ALA A 13 -47.42 26.49 -20.84
N ARG A 14 -47.31 27.50 -19.98
CA ARG A 14 -46.03 28.00 -19.42
C ARG A 14 -45.41 26.97 -18.50
N LEU A 15 -46.19 26.34 -17.63
CA LEU A 15 -45.74 25.30 -16.71
C LEU A 15 -45.29 24.04 -17.46
N VAL A 16 -46.01 23.63 -18.49
CA VAL A 16 -45.63 22.49 -19.35
C VAL A 16 -44.29 22.75 -20.05
N ALA A 17 -44.12 23.96 -20.66
CA ALA A 17 -42.86 24.33 -21.29
C ALA A 17 -41.68 24.36 -20.30
N ALA A 18 -41.92 24.83 -19.06
CA ALA A 18 -40.90 24.82 -18.04
C ALA A 18 -40.52 23.37 -17.61
N LEU A 19 -41.51 22.50 -17.49
CA LEU A 19 -41.31 21.10 -17.16
C LEU A 19 -40.49 20.37 -18.23
N ASP A 20 -40.84 20.56 -19.52
CA ASP A 20 -40.13 19.97 -20.66
C ASP A 20 -38.64 20.42 -20.68
N LEU A 21 -38.38 21.67 -20.35
CA LEU A 21 -37.02 22.20 -20.27
C LEU A 21 -36.23 21.55 -19.10
N GLU A 22 -36.85 21.41 -17.95
CA GLU A 22 -36.24 20.75 -16.78
C GLU A 22 -35.94 19.28 -17.05
N GLU A 23 -36.86 18.57 -17.69
CA GLU A 23 -36.65 17.19 -18.09
C GLU A 23 -35.51 17.01 -19.11
N ALA A 24 -35.40 17.93 -20.08
CA ALA A 24 -34.29 17.92 -21.03
C ALA A 24 -32.95 18.15 -20.33
N GLN A 25 -32.88 19.11 -19.42
CA GLN A 25 -31.68 19.37 -18.62
C GLN A 25 -31.35 18.22 -17.70
N GLY A 26 -32.35 17.54 -17.13
CA GLY A 26 -32.17 16.33 -16.32
C GLY A 26 -31.48 15.21 -17.11
N ARG A 27 -31.98 14.93 -18.31
CA ARG A 27 -31.39 13.91 -19.22
C ARG A 27 -29.95 14.24 -19.62
N ASP A 28 -29.66 15.51 -19.91
CA ASP A 28 -28.29 15.93 -20.24
C ASP A 28 -27.34 15.75 -19.06
N ARG A 29 -27.76 16.07 -17.84
CA ARG A 29 -26.97 15.83 -16.62
C ARG A 29 -26.72 14.36 -16.37
N GLU A 30 -27.73 13.51 -16.53
CA GLU A 30 -27.56 12.04 -16.39
C GLU A 30 -26.58 11.49 -17.43
N ALA A 31 -26.65 11.93 -18.67
CA ALA A 31 -25.71 11.53 -19.73
C ALA A 31 -24.27 11.99 -19.40
N GLN A 32 -24.10 13.21 -18.89
CA GLN A 32 -22.80 13.70 -18.44
C GLN A 32 -22.25 12.90 -17.26
N ILE A 33 -23.07 12.57 -16.27
CA ILE A 33 -22.68 11.76 -15.10
C ILE A 33 -22.25 10.36 -15.57
N ALA A 34 -23.01 9.74 -16.46
CA ALA A 34 -22.66 8.43 -17.02
C ALA A 34 -21.32 8.46 -17.77
N LEU A 35 -21.09 9.49 -18.59
CA LEU A 35 -19.84 9.67 -19.33
C LEU A 35 -18.65 9.89 -18.39
N LEU A 36 -18.83 10.74 -17.37
CA LEU A 36 -17.78 10.98 -16.34
C LEU A 36 -17.48 9.71 -15.57
N GLY A 37 -18.50 8.92 -15.21
CA GLY A 37 -18.34 7.62 -14.54
C GLY A 37 -17.53 6.64 -15.39
N GLN A 38 -17.81 6.55 -16.68
CA GLN A 38 -17.04 5.70 -17.61
C GLN A 38 -15.57 6.15 -17.71
N ARG A 39 -15.32 7.46 -17.84
CA ARG A 39 -13.96 8.01 -17.89
C ARG A 39 -13.19 7.77 -16.60
N LEU A 40 -13.85 7.94 -15.45
CA LEU A 40 -13.25 7.67 -14.15
C LEU A 40 -12.89 6.20 -14.00
N ASN A 41 -13.80 5.29 -14.36
CA ASN A 41 -13.53 3.85 -14.28
C ASN A 41 -12.38 3.43 -15.20
N ALA A 42 -12.30 3.97 -16.41
CA ALA A 42 -11.19 3.71 -17.32
C ALA A 42 -9.86 4.22 -16.77
N ALA A 43 -9.84 5.44 -16.20
CA ALA A 43 -8.64 6.00 -15.58
C ALA A 43 -8.19 5.21 -14.34
N LEU A 44 -9.13 4.76 -13.51
CA LEU A 44 -8.84 3.90 -12.36
C LEU A 44 -8.29 2.55 -12.78
N ALA A 45 -8.87 1.90 -13.79
CA ALA A 45 -8.37 0.62 -14.32
C ALA A 45 -6.94 0.76 -14.85
N GLN A 46 -6.66 1.82 -15.61
CA GLN A 46 -5.32 2.12 -16.10
C GLN A 46 -4.33 2.34 -14.95
N ARG A 47 -4.74 3.06 -13.90
CA ARG A 47 -3.89 3.31 -12.74
C ARG A 47 -3.59 2.04 -11.95
N VAL A 48 -4.58 1.16 -11.79
CA VAL A 48 -4.39 -0.16 -11.15
C VAL A 48 -3.40 -1.01 -11.94
N GLU A 49 -3.53 -1.07 -13.26
CA GLU A 49 -2.61 -1.82 -14.12
C GLU A 49 -1.17 -1.28 -14.03
N GLU A 50 -1.00 0.03 -14.05
CA GLU A 50 0.28 0.69 -13.89
C GLU A 50 0.94 0.36 -12.54
N LEU A 51 0.19 0.45 -11.44
CA LEU A 51 0.66 0.11 -10.10
C LEU A 51 1.03 -1.38 -9.98
N GLN A 52 0.26 -2.27 -10.60
CA GLN A 52 0.58 -3.69 -10.65
C GLN A 52 1.86 -3.97 -11.43
N ARG A 53 2.12 -3.25 -12.51
CA ARG A 53 3.36 -3.35 -13.28
C ARG A 53 4.57 -2.93 -12.45
N TYR A 54 4.51 -1.77 -11.79
CA TYR A 54 5.59 -1.32 -10.90
C TYR A 54 5.86 -2.32 -9.77
N ARG A 55 4.80 -2.87 -9.18
CA ARG A 55 4.94 -3.90 -8.16
C ARG A 55 5.63 -5.15 -8.71
N SER A 56 5.23 -5.61 -9.88
CA SER A 56 5.82 -6.80 -10.52
C SER A 56 7.30 -6.59 -10.86
N ASP A 57 7.67 -5.44 -11.40
CA ASP A 57 9.05 -5.10 -11.72
C ASP A 57 9.91 -5.01 -10.45
N PHE A 58 9.37 -4.41 -9.38
CA PHE A 58 10.03 -4.36 -8.08
C PHE A 58 10.32 -5.76 -7.53
N PHE A 59 9.30 -6.63 -7.48
CA PHE A 59 9.47 -7.99 -6.99
C PHE A 59 10.34 -8.85 -7.92
N GLY A 60 10.28 -8.64 -9.23
CA GLY A 60 11.15 -9.29 -10.20
C GLY A 60 12.63 -9.05 -9.91
N ARG A 61 13.02 -7.79 -9.74
CA ARG A 61 14.40 -7.40 -9.45
C ARG A 61 14.88 -7.85 -8.07
N LEU A 62 14.04 -7.73 -7.05
CA LEU A 62 14.36 -8.27 -5.73
C LEU A 62 14.58 -9.79 -5.78
N ARG A 63 13.79 -10.49 -6.58
CA ARG A 63 13.93 -11.93 -6.77
C ARG A 63 15.25 -12.31 -7.48
N GLU A 64 15.67 -11.54 -8.47
CA GLU A 64 16.95 -11.73 -9.15
C GLU A 64 18.13 -11.63 -8.18
N VAL A 65 18.07 -10.69 -7.22
CA VAL A 65 19.19 -10.46 -6.29
C VAL A 65 19.12 -11.35 -5.04
N LEU A 66 17.91 -11.60 -4.53
CA LEU A 66 17.70 -12.32 -3.27
C LEU A 66 17.25 -13.76 -3.47
N GLY A 67 16.72 -14.12 -4.65
CA GLY A 67 16.05 -15.41 -4.88
C GLY A 67 16.97 -16.63 -4.93
N GLU A 68 18.28 -16.44 -5.06
CA GLU A 68 19.28 -17.53 -5.01
C GLU A 68 19.78 -17.82 -3.58
N ARG A 69 19.31 -17.07 -2.59
CA ARG A 69 19.71 -17.22 -1.20
C ARG A 69 18.73 -18.11 -0.46
N PRO A 70 19.16 -19.25 0.12
CA PRO A 70 18.29 -20.19 0.81
C PRO A 70 17.63 -19.59 2.06
N GLU A 71 18.20 -18.51 2.61
CA GLU A 71 17.70 -17.82 3.81
C GLU A 71 16.55 -16.84 3.51
N VAL A 72 16.26 -16.57 2.23
CA VAL A 72 15.19 -15.66 1.82
C VAL A 72 14.08 -16.43 1.13
N ARG A 73 12.91 -16.47 1.73
CA ARG A 73 11.72 -17.08 1.13
C ARG A 73 10.80 -15.99 0.59
N ILE A 74 10.24 -16.24 -0.58
CA ILE A 74 9.24 -15.34 -1.19
C ILE A 74 7.87 -15.96 -0.98
N VAL A 75 6.99 -15.26 -0.27
CA VAL A 75 5.62 -15.68 0.01
C VAL A 75 4.67 -14.57 -0.46
N GLY A 76 4.07 -14.76 -1.64
CA GLY A 76 3.22 -13.74 -2.25
C GLY A 76 3.99 -12.46 -2.58
N ASP A 77 3.66 -11.38 -1.90
CA ASP A 77 4.27 -10.06 -2.00
C ASP A 77 5.19 -9.71 -0.82
N ARG A 78 5.70 -10.74 -0.12
CA ARG A 78 6.58 -10.59 1.05
C ARG A 78 7.89 -11.33 0.86
N PHE A 79 8.95 -10.72 1.35
CA PHE A 79 10.25 -11.35 1.52
C PHE A 79 10.39 -11.76 2.98
N VAL A 80 10.48 -13.05 3.21
CA VAL A 80 10.62 -13.63 4.54
C VAL A 80 12.09 -13.95 4.76
N LEU A 81 12.71 -13.25 5.71
CA LEU A 81 14.07 -13.52 6.17
C LEU A 81 14.03 -14.33 7.45
N GLN A 82 14.92 -15.30 7.58
CA GLN A 82 14.96 -16.16 8.77
C GLN A 82 15.54 -15.39 9.95
N GLY A 83 14.77 -15.30 11.03
CA GLY A 83 15.14 -14.57 12.24
C GLY A 83 16.41 -15.08 12.90
N GLU A 84 16.68 -16.40 12.81
CA GLU A 84 17.87 -17.07 13.36
C GLU A 84 19.16 -16.64 12.65
N VAL A 85 19.07 -16.26 11.38
CA VAL A 85 20.22 -15.75 10.63
C VAL A 85 20.45 -14.27 10.97
N LEU A 86 19.35 -13.51 11.09
CA LEU A 86 19.42 -12.08 11.35
C LEU A 86 19.83 -11.73 12.78
N PHE A 87 19.39 -12.54 13.77
CA PHE A 87 19.53 -12.22 15.18
C PHE A 87 20.01 -13.40 16.01
N ALA A 88 20.79 -13.14 17.04
CA ALA A 88 21.06 -14.14 18.07
C ALA A 88 19.77 -14.50 18.85
N PRO A 89 19.67 -15.69 19.44
CA PRO A 89 18.53 -16.08 20.26
C PRO A 89 18.20 -15.02 21.34
N ALA A 90 16.92 -14.73 21.51
CA ALA A 90 16.40 -13.72 22.46
C ALA A 90 17.02 -12.33 22.33
N SER A 91 17.62 -11.98 21.19
CA SER A 91 18.24 -10.71 20.90
C SER A 91 17.52 -9.98 19.75
N ALA A 92 17.58 -8.67 19.78
CA ALA A 92 17.20 -7.78 18.67
C ALA A 92 18.44 -7.09 18.05
N GLU A 93 19.64 -7.51 18.42
CA GLU A 93 20.87 -7.04 17.79
C GLU A 93 21.15 -7.87 16.53
N LEU A 94 21.31 -7.17 15.41
CA LEU A 94 21.62 -7.82 14.13
C LEU A 94 23.01 -8.49 14.21
N SER A 95 23.07 -9.75 13.82
CA SER A 95 24.31 -10.45 13.59
C SER A 95 25.12 -9.82 12.44
N GLU A 96 26.38 -10.14 12.31
CA GLU A 96 27.19 -9.66 11.17
C GLU A 96 26.63 -10.15 9.83
N GLU A 97 26.13 -11.39 9.79
CA GLU A 97 25.46 -11.94 8.62
C GLU A 97 24.15 -11.22 8.34
N GLY A 98 23.33 -11.00 9.38
CA GLY A 98 22.10 -10.23 9.29
C GLY A 98 22.32 -8.81 8.79
N ARG A 99 23.36 -8.13 9.26
CA ARG A 99 23.75 -6.80 8.76
C ARG A 99 24.09 -6.82 7.28
N ARG A 100 24.84 -7.84 6.84
CA ARG A 100 25.19 -7.98 5.40
C ARG A 100 23.94 -8.18 4.55
N GLN A 101 23.03 -9.06 4.95
CA GLN A 101 21.79 -9.33 4.22
C GLN A 101 20.89 -8.09 4.13
N VAL A 102 20.73 -7.36 5.22
CA VAL A 102 19.94 -6.12 5.22
C VAL A 102 20.60 -5.03 4.38
N ARG A 103 21.93 -4.91 4.35
CA ARG A 103 22.65 -3.97 3.47
C ARG A 103 22.49 -4.34 1.99
N ASP A 104 22.57 -5.62 1.66
CA ASP A 104 22.34 -6.07 0.28
C ASP A 104 20.91 -5.76 -0.16
N LEU A 105 19.94 -5.99 0.71
CA LEU A 105 18.55 -5.59 0.48
C LEU A 105 18.41 -4.07 0.29
N ALA A 106 19.04 -3.28 1.16
CA ALA A 106 19.02 -1.82 1.07
C ALA A 106 19.57 -1.32 -0.26
N ARG A 107 20.67 -1.90 -0.74
CA ARG A 107 21.28 -1.54 -2.03
C ARG A 107 20.31 -1.74 -3.19
N VAL A 108 19.63 -2.89 -3.22
CA VAL A 108 18.62 -3.19 -4.25
C VAL A 108 17.44 -2.24 -4.16
N LEU A 109 16.95 -1.97 -2.94
CA LEU A 109 15.85 -1.03 -2.73
C LEU A 109 16.21 0.39 -3.19
N LEU A 110 17.42 0.85 -2.91
CA LEU A 110 17.92 2.16 -3.36
C LEU A 110 18.08 2.26 -4.88
N GLU A 111 18.38 1.16 -5.54
CA GLU A 111 18.45 1.10 -7.02
C GLU A 111 17.06 1.16 -7.66
N ILE A 112 16.05 0.55 -7.03
CA ILE A 112 14.69 0.43 -7.58
C ILE A 112 13.82 1.63 -7.18
N ALA A 113 13.95 2.14 -5.96
CA ALA A 113 13.09 3.21 -5.42
C ALA A 113 12.99 4.45 -6.33
N PRO A 114 14.06 4.94 -6.98
CA PRO A 114 13.98 6.09 -7.89
C PRO A 114 13.14 5.84 -9.15
N ARG A 115 12.86 4.58 -9.49
CA ARG A 115 12.06 4.20 -10.66
C ARG A 115 10.55 4.23 -10.38
N ILE A 116 10.16 4.29 -9.11
CA ILE A 116 8.77 4.45 -8.70
C ILE A 116 8.37 5.90 -8.93
N PRO A 117 7.30 6.19 -9.69
CA PRO A 117 6.84 7.55 -9.90
C PRO A 117 6.60 8.30 -8.59
N GLN A 118 6.91 9.59 -8.57
CA GLN A 118 6.84 10.41 -7.35
C GLN A 118 5.41 10.55 -6.79
N ASP A 119 4.41 10.44 -7.64
CA ASP A 119 2.99 10.48 -7.29
C ASP A 119 2.47 9.15 -6.70
N VAL A 120 3.28 8.07 -6.74
CA VAL A 120 2.97 6.80 -6.08
C VAL A 120 3.40 6.86 -4.62
N ALA A 121 2.43 6.87 -3.71
CA ALA A 121 2.70 6.74 -2.28
C ALA A 121 3.02 5.28 -1.95
N TRP A 122 4.30 5.00 -1.69
CA TRP A 122 4.76 3.67 -1.27
C TRP A 122 5.43 3.72 0.10
N VAL A 123 5.32 2.62 0.82
CA VAL A 123 6.00 2.41 2.10
C VAL A 123 6.56 0.99 2.13
N LEU A 124 7.81 0.84 2.52
CA LEU A 124 8.40 -0.44 2.88
C LEU A 124 8.05 -0.74 4.33
N ARG A 125 7.31 -1.81 4.55
CA ARG A 125 6.94 -2.26 5.89
C ARG A 125 7.81 -3.43 6.30
N VAL A 126 8.46 -3.31 7.43
CA VAL A 126 9.24 -4.36 8.07
C VAL A 126 8.37 -5.00 9.14
N ASP A 127 7.94 -6.23 8.91
CA ASP A 127 7.08 -6.98 9.81
C ASP A 127 7.93 -7.90 10.70
N GLY A 128 7.86 -7.70 12.00
CA GLY A 128 8.51 -8.55 13.01
C GLY A 128 7.55 -9.64 13.48
N HIS A 129 8.04 -10.88 13.44
CA HIS A 129 7.35 -12.06 13.94
C HIS A 129 8.23 -12.78 14.96
N ALA A 130 7.63 -13.49 15.88
CA ALA A 130 8.29 -14.37 16.84
C ALA A 130 7.61 -15.74 16.80
N ASP A 131 8.34 -16.76 17.26
CA ASP A 131 7.74 -18.05 17.50
C ASP A 131 6.85 -18.03 18.75
N ARG A 132 6.16 -19.13 19.04
CA ARG A 132 5.26 -19.25 20.19
C ARG A 132 5.99 -19.52 21.51
N THR A 133 7.31 -19.65 21.48
CA THR A 133 8.10 -19.86 22.70
C THR A 133 8.06 -18.57 23.53
N PRO A 134 7.46 -18.60 24.73
CA PRO A 134 7.35 -17.40 25.53
C PRO A 134 8.71 -16.86 25.91
N ILE A 135 8.94 -15.56 25.63
CA ILE A 135 10.12 -14.86 26.11
C ILE A 135 9.77 -13.98 27.32
N ARG A 136 10.57 -14.13 28.38
CA ARG A 136 10.63 -13.19 29.50
C ARG A 136 12.08 -12.96 29.85
N SER A 137 12.58 -11.78 29.54
CA SER A 137 13.94 -11.37 29.89
C SER A 137 13.90 -9.99 30.51
N ALA A 138 15.01 -9.56 31.09
CA ALA A 138 15.14 -8.18 31.60
C ALA A 138 14.99 -7.13 30.48
N ARG A 139 15.17 -7.52 29.21
CA ARG A 139 15.15 -6.62 28.05
C ARG A 139 13.81 -6.67 27.31
N PHE A 140 13.10 -7.80 27.33
CA PHE A 140 11.84 -7.98 26.62
C PHE A 140 10.83 -8.70 27.52
N ALA A 141 9.71 -8.06 27.79
CA ALA A 141 8.65 -8.61 28.61
C ALA A 141 7.74 -9.58 27.83
N SER A 142 7.73 -9.52 26.51
CA SER A 142 6.87 -10.33 25.64
C SER A 142 7.48 -10.54 24.24
N ASN A 143 6.94 -11.53 23.51
CA ASN A 143 7.25 -11.77 22.09
C ASN A 143 6.88 -10.57 21.20
N TRP A 144 5.90 -9.77 21.61
CA TRP A 144 5.55 -8.53 20.93
C TRP A 144 6.68 -7.50 20.96
N GLU A 145 7.30 -7.32 22.12
CA GLU A 145 8.41 -6.38 22.30
C GLU A 145 9.66 -6.85 21.56
N LEU A 146 9.97 -8.15 21.62
CA LEU A 146 11.10 -8.71 20.88
C LEU A 146 10.90 -8.54 19.37
N ALA A 147 9.73 -8.91 18.85
CA ALA A 147 9.42 -8.79 17.42
C ALA A 147 9.43 -7.31 16.96
N ALA A 148 8.89 -6.40 17.77
CA ALA A 148 8.96 -4.96 17.52
C ALA A 148 10.40 -4.46 17.47
N ALA A 149 11.22 -4.81 18.45
CA ALA A 149 12.62 -4.39 18.52
C ALA A 149 13.45 -4.92 17.34
N ARG A 150 13.19 -6.15 16.88
CA ARG A 150 13.81 -6.73 15.68
C ARG A 150 13.41 -6.00 14.41
N ALA A 151 12.12 -5.72 14.23
CA ALA A 151 11.64 -4.96 13.08
C ALA A 151 12.23 -3.53 13.05
N ILE A 152 12.32 -2.88 14.21
CA ILE A 152 12.94 -1.56 14.36
C ILE A 152 14.43 -1.60 14.01
N ALA A 153 15.17 -2.60 14.46
CA ALA A 153 16.60 -2.73 14.18
C ALA A 153 16.87 -2.86 12.66
N VAL A 154 16.06 -3.64 11.96
CA VAL A 154 16.14 -3.76 10.48
C VAL A 154 15.77 -2.43 9.82
N ALA A 155 14.66 -1.81 10.23
CA ALA A 155 14.21 -0.53 9.67
C ALA A 155 15.26 0.57 9.85
N GLN A 156 15.87 0.66 11.03
CA GLN A 156 16.94 1.63 11.31
C GLN A 156 18.17 1.41 10.43
N LEU A 157 18.57 0.17 10.21
CA LEU A 157 19.69 -0.13 9.31
C LEU A 157 19.36 0.24 7.87
N LEU A 158 18.15 -0.06 7.38
CA LEU A 158 17.72 0.35 6.04
C LEU A 158 17.76 1.88 5.87
N ILE A 159 17.31 2.63 6.88
CA ILE A 159 17.39 4.10 6.89
C ILE A 159 18.84 4.58 6.92
N ALA A 160 19.70 3.95 7.74
CA ALA A 160 21.12 4.30 7.83
C ALA A 160 21.87 4.04 6.50
N GLU A 161 21.44 3.04 5.72
CA GLU A 161 21.98 2.77 4.38
C GLU A 161 21.43 3.72 3.30
N GLY A 162 20.48 4.61 3.64
CA GLY A 162 20.03 5.70 2.77
C GLY A 162 18.55 5.64 2.34
N LEU A 163 17.76 4.70 2.80
CA LEU A 163 16.32 4.73 2.51
C LEU A 163 15.67 5.92 3.23
N PRO A 164 14.77 6.66 2.55
CA PRO A 164 14.06 7.77 3.19
C PRO A 164 13.24 7.30 4.40
N ALA A 165 13.44 7.91 5.57
CA ALA A 165 12.78 7.51 6.80
C ALA A 165 11.24 7.55 6.72
N ASN A 166 10.68 8.46 5.92
CA ASN A 166 9.23 8.55 5.67
C ASN A 166 8.68 7.46 4.75
N ARG A 167 9.54 6.58 4.22
CA ARG A 167 9.18 5.44 3.37
C ARG A 167 9.41 4.09 4.05
N VAL A 168 9.79 4.08 5.32
CA VAL A 168 10.04 2.85 6.09
C VAL A 168 9.14 2.83 7.32
N ALA A 169 8.47 1.70 7.55
CA ALA A 169 7.66 1.45 8.74
C ALA A 169 8.07 0.13 9.38
N ALA A 170 8.07 0.06 10.70
CA ALA A 170 8.26 -1.17 11.46
C ALA A 170 6.95 -1.57 12.13
N THR A 171 6.61 -2.86 12.06
CA THR A 171 5.38 -3.44 12.61
C THR A 171 5.72 -4.70 13.40
N SER A 172 4.97 -4.99 14.44
CA SER A 172 5.09 -6.26 15.18
C SER A 172 3.80 -7.06 15.08
N PHE A 173 3.93 -8.35 14.89
CA PHE A 173 2.85 -9.33 15.00
C PHE A 173 3.05 -10.27 16.20
N GLY A 174 4.13 -10.10 16.97
CA GLY A 174 4.47 -10.98 18.08
C GLY A 174 4.50 -12.44 17.64
N ASP A 175 3.85 -13.31 18.40
CA ASP A 175 3.68 -14.75 18.16
C ASP A 175 2.30 -15.11 17.58
N THR A 176 1.49 -14.10 17.19
CA THR A 176 0.11 -14.31 16.71
C THR A 176 0.05 -14.76 15.26
N GLN A 177 1.06 -14.45 14.46
CA GLN A 177 1.18 -14.82 13.06
C GLN A 177 2.57 -15.43 12.81
N PRO A 178 2.80 -16.69 13.17
CA PRO A 178 4.06 -17.36 12.87
C PRO A 178 4.24 -17.51 11.35
N ILE A 179 5.47 -17.31 10.88
CA ILE A 179 5.84 -17.40 9.46
C ILE A 179 6.46 -18.77 9.17
#